data_e9df4ea96e415fac0b9390918e990f40
#
_entry.id   e9df4ea96e415fac0b9390918e990f40
#
_cell.length_a   1.000
_cell.length_b   1.000
_cell.length_c   1.000
_cell.angle_alpha   90.00
_cell.angle_beta   90.00
_cell.angle_gamma   90.00
#
_symmetry.space_group_name_H-M   'P 1'
#
loop_
_entity.id
_entity.type
_entity.pdbx_description
1 polymer ?
#
loop_
_entity_poly.entity_id
_entity_poly.type
_entity_poly.pdbx_seq_one_letter_code
_entity_poly.pdbx_strand_id
1 'polypeptide(L)'
;QSGEVGIKSNLGKYDPTPLGAGLHFFVPFIQDVFVVDTRTRIINYTSSEDMSAGIATKSGTAGGIISKNSLSVLDSRNLPVSIDITVQYRLNEATAPNTIAEWGFLWEDKIIDPRVKDVVRSVIGNYAAEELPTKRDKIAKAIDDGIRKNIEALPNSPVDLLAVQLREIILPAKVKEQIERVQIAKQEAERTKYEVERANQEALKKAALAKGNADAVKI
;
A
#
# COMPACT_ATOMS: atom_id res chain seq x y z
N GLN A 1 12.14 19.46 -22.13
CA GLN A 1 10.89 18.89 -22.63
C GLN A 1 9.83 18.98 -21.53
N SER A 2 8.53 18.88 -21.88
CA SER A 2 7.47 18.83 -20.88
C SER A 2 7.64 17.59 -19.97
N GLY A 3 7.62 17.78 -18.64
CA GLY A 3 7.87 16.70 -17.66
C GLY A 3 9.35 16.47 -17.33
N GLU A 4 10.21 17.39 -17.70
CA GLU A 4 11.62 17.38 -17.36
C GLU A 4 12.03 18.78 -16.87
N VAL A 5 12.88 18.81 -15.86
CA VAL A 5 13.44 20.04 -15.30
C VAL A 5 14.96 20.02 -15.44
N GLY A 6 15.53 21.14 -15.90
CA GLY A 6 16.97 21.34 -15.92
C GLY A 6 17.47 21.84 -14.56
N ILE A 7 18.53 21.24 -14.06
CA ILE A 7 19.24 21.68 -12.86
C ILE A 7 20.61 22.20 -13.30
N LYS A 8 20.82 23.49 -13.07
CA LYS A 8 22.06 24.16 -13.43
C LYS A 8 23.06 24.05 -12.28
N SER A 9 24.28 23.66 -12.60
CA SER A 9 25.40 23.65 -11.66
C SER A 9 26.45 24.67 -12.10
N ASN A 10 26.90 25.49 -11.16
CA ASN A 10 28.01 26.45 -11.36
C ASN A 10 29.20 25.96 -10.55
N LEU A 11 30.25 25.47 -11.22
CA LEU A 11 31.47 24.95 -10.56
C LEU A 11 31.16 23.96 -9.43
N GLY A 12 30.18 23.05 -9.65
CA GLY A 12 29.78 22.03 -8.68
C GLY A 12 28.73 22.47 -7.66
N LYS A 13 28.30 23.76 -7.69
CA LYS A 13 27.21 24.24 -6.84
C LYS A 13 25.91 24.31 -7.65
N TYR A 14 24.88 23.61 -7.19
CA TYR A 14 23.55 23.64 -7.82
C TYR A 14 22.86 24.98 -7.61
N ASP A 15 22.26 25.51 -8.69
CA ASP A 15 21.39 26.67 -8.64
C ASP A 15 20.03 26.23 -8.06
N PRO A 16 19.50 26.90 -7.03
CA PRO A 16 18.21 26.56 -6.43
C PRO A 16 17.03 26.78 -7.39
N THR A 17 17.21 27.54 -8.48
CA THR A 17 16.16 27.84 -9.43
C THR A 17 16.12 26.76 -10.53
N PRO A 18 15.03 25.99 -10.66
CA PRO A 18 14.91 25.01 -11.71
C PRO A 18 14.74 25.67 -13.09
N LEU A 19 15.32 25.07 -14.10
CA LEU A 19 15.14 25.49 -15.49
C LEU A 19 13.96 24.73 -16.09
N GLY A 20 12.85 25.43 -16.29
CA GLY A 20 11.65 24.88 -16.94
C GLY A 20 11.85 24.65 -18.45
N ALA A 21 10.78 24.25 -19.13
CA ALA A 21 10.79 24.09 -20.58
C ALA A 21 11.04 25.45 -21.28
N GLY A 22 11.97 25.51 -22.22
CA GLY A 22 12.31 26.71 -22.96
C GLY A 22 13.77 26.78 -23.40
N LEU A 23 14.15 27.92 -23.95
CA LEU A 23 15.53 28.21 -24.33
C LEU A 23 16.26 28.80 -23.11
N HIS A 24 17.32 28.15 -22.69
CA HIS A 24 18.18 28.60 -21.60
C HIS A 24 19.63 28.74 -22.10
N PHE A 25 20.27 29.82 -21.68
CA PHE A 25 21.68 30.06 -21.98
C PHE A 25 22.54 29.57 -20.81
N PHE A 26 23.63 28.88 -21.10
CA PHE A 26 24.62 28.49 -20.12
C PHE A 26 26.04 28.73 -20.69
N VAL A 27 27.01 28.90 -19.80
CA VAL A 27 28.41 29.11 -20.18
C VAL A 27 29.12 27.76 -20.09
N PRO A 28 29.50 27.16 -21.26
CA PRO A 28 30.25 25.92 -21.25
C PRO A 28 31.56 26.10 -20.48
N PHE A 29 32.09 25.04 -19.88
CA PHE A 29 33.27 24.95 -19.02
C PHE A 29 33.07 25.42 -17.54
N ILE A 30 32.05 26.24 -17.24
CA ILE A 30 31.80 26.75 -15.89
C ILE A 30 30.47 26.19 -15.35
N GLN A 31 29.56 25.91 -16.26
CA GLN A 31 28.18 25.49 -15.94
C GLN A 31 27.84 24.15 -16.59
N ASP A 32 27.29 23.28 -15.78
CA ASP A 32 26.70 22.03 -16.24
C ASP A 32 25.17 22.08 -16.04
N VAL A 33 24.43 21.43 -16.93
CA VAL A 33 22.98 21.29 -16.82
C VAL A 33 22.62 19.81 -16.79
N PHE A 34 21.98 19.41 -15.71
CA PHE A 34 21.44 18.07 -15.54
C PHE A 34 19.93 18.09 -15.78
N VAL A 35 19.44 17.13 -16.55
CA VAL A 35 18.00 17.00 -16.81
C VAL A 35 17.46 15.91 -15.90
N VAL A 36 16.40 16.24 -15.15
CA VAL A 36 15.73 15.32 -14.23
C VAL A 36 14.28 15.18 -14.64
N ASP A 37 13.81 13.95 -14.68
CA ASP A 37 12.41 13.61 -14.99
C ASP A 37 11.51 13.90 -13.77
N THR A 38 10.48 14.70 -13.98
CA THR A 38 9.47 15.10 -12.97
C THR A 38 8.10 14.49 -13.23
N ARG A 39 8.00 13.56 -14.18
CA ARG A 39 6.76 12.84 -14.48
C ARG A 39 6.39 11.93 -13.31
N THR A 40 5.13 11.54 -13.31
CA THR A 40 4.63 10.54 -12.35
C THR A 40 5.38 9.22 -12.52
N ARG A 41 5.88 8.72 -11.40
CA ARG A 41 6.56 7.43 -11.28
C ARG A 41 5.79 6.50 -10.36
N ILE A 42 6.00 5.23 -10.55
CA ILE A 42 5.34 4.16 -9.79
C ILE A 42 6.39 3.21 -9.25
N ILE A 43 6.36 2.97 -7.95
CA ILE A 43 7.08 1.85 -7.33
C ILE A 43 6.05 0.78 -6.97
N ASN A 44 6.25 -0.43 -7.50
CA ASN A 44 5.51 -1.61 -7.15
C ASN A 44 6.36 -2.50 -6.25
N TYR A 45 5.93 -2.69 -5.00
CA TYR A 45 6.43 -3.75 -4.14
C TYR A 45 5.54 -4.96 -4.35
N THR A 46 6.07 -6.02 -4.97
CA THR A 46 5.28 -7.17 -5.38
C THR A 46 6.03 -8.48 -5.19
N SER A 47 5.29 -9.58 -5.04
CA SER A 47 5.88 -10.90 -4.94
C SER A 47 6.53 -11.35 -6.25
N SER A 48 7.53 -12.22 -6.18
CA SER A 48 8.26 -12.71 -7.34
C SER A 48 7.39 -13.51 -8.33
N GLU A 49 6.26 -14.01 -7.89
CA GLU A 49 5.30 -14.71 -8.75
C GLU A 49 4.61 -13.76 -9.74
N ASP A 50 4.25 -12.56 -9.28
CA ASP A 50 3.68 -11.52 -10.15
C ASP A 50 4.75 -10.88 -11.08
N MET A 51 6.01 -10.91 -10.71
CA MET A 51 7.11 -10.47 -11.56
C MET A 51 7.31 -11.36 -12.79
N SER A 52 6.97 -12.65 -12.70
CA SER A 52 7.06 -13.60 -13.80
C SER A 52 5.90 -13.51 -14.80
N ALA A 53 4.79 -12.90 -14.40
CA ALA A 53 3.58 -12.76 -15.22
C ALA A 53 3.61 -11.59 -16.24
N GLY A 54 4.80 -11.13 -16.66
CA GLY A 54 4.94 -10.28 -17.83
C GLY A 54 5.11 -8.79 -17.58
N ILE A 55 5.32 -8.34 -16.34
CA ILE A 55 5.77 -6.98 -16.01
C ILE A 55 7.23 -7.02 -15.55
N ALA A 56 8.05 -7.82 -16.18
CA ALA A 56 9.50 -7.69 -16.14
C ALA A 56 9.89 -6.49 -17.02
N THR A 57 9.51 -5.29 -16.60
CA THR A 57 10.18 -4.10 -17.10
C THR A 57 11.58 -4.13 -16.51
N LYS A 58 12.55 -4.36 -17.38
CA LYS A 58 13.96 -4.18 -17.10
C LYS A 58 14.13 -3.05 -16.08
N SER A 59 14.91 -3.31 -15.04
CA SER A 59 15.52 -2.27 -14.22
C SER A 59 16.20 -1.25 -15.16
N GLY A 60 15.47 -0.24 -15.53
CA GLY A 60 15.90 0.77 -16.48
C GLY A 60 14.79 1.78 -16.63
N THR A 61 15.03 2.95 -16.25
CA THR A 61 14.39 4.26 -16.27
C THR A 61 13.46 4.60 -17.46
N ALA A 62 13.15 3.68 -18.35
CA ALA A 62 12.28 3.86 -19.49
C ALA A 62 10.82 3.51 -19.11
N GLY A 63 10.07 4.50 -18.62
CA GLY A 63 8.64 4.39 -18.39
C GLY A 63 8.16 4.73 -16.97
N GLY A 64 9.06 5.08 -16.04
CA GLY A 64 8.65 5.55 -14.71
C GLY A 64 8.08 4.46 -13.78
N ILE A 65 8.25 3.18 -14.09
CA ILE A 65 7.79 2.06 -13.25
C ILE A 65 9.01 1.32 -12.70
N ILE A 66 9.07 1.19 -11.37
CA ILE A 66 10.11 0.47 -10.65
C ILE A 66 9.44 -0.69 -9.92
N SER A 67 9.94 -1.90 -10.14
CA SER A 67 9.46 -3.09 -9.41
C SER A 67 10.49 -3.51 -8.37
N LYS A 68 10.02 -3.72 -7.15
CA LYS A 68 10.79 -4.20 -5.98
C LYS A 68 10.09 -5.39 -5.36
N ASN A 69 10.84 -6.18 -4.61
CA ASN A 69 10.25 -7.32 -3.89
C ASN A 69 9.24 -6.87 -2.84
N SER A 70 8.23 -7.71 -2.59
CA SER A 70 7.27 -7.56 -1.49
C SER A 70 7.96 -7.17 -0.19
N LEU A 71 7.28 -6.35 0.60
CA LEU A 71 7.76 -5.94 1.91
C LEU A 71 7.50 -7.07 2.92
N SER A 72 8.56 -7.71 3.38
CA SER A 72 8.48 -8.69 4.47
C SER A 72 8.55 -7.96 5.81
N VAL A 73 7.49 -8.05 6.60
CA VAL A 73 7.36 -7.42 7.92
C VAL A 73 6.82 -8.43 8.93
N LEU A 74 6.99 -8.12 10.21
CA LEU A 74 6.48 -8.96 11.28
C LEU A 74 5.15 -8.41 11.80
N ASP A 75 4.22 -9.31 12.09
CA ASP A 75 2.98 -8.99 12.78
C ASP A 75 3.21 -8.74 14.29
N SER A 76 2.15 -8.47 15.05
CA SER A 76 2.22 -8.24 16.49
C SER A 76 2.75 -9.43 17.30
N ARG A 77 2.81 -10.62 16.70
CA ARG A 77 3.31 -11.86 17.31
C ARG A 77 4.61 -12.37 16.69
N ASN A 78 5.30 -11.51 15.94
CA ASN A 78 6.55 -11.82 15.22
C ASN A 78 6.40 -12.90 14.12
N LEU A 79 5.22 -13.05 13.54
CA LEU A 79 5.03 -13.87 12.36
C LEU A 79 5.34 -13.07 11.09
N PRO A 80 6.10 -13.64 10.15
CA PRO A 80 6.42 -12.94 8.91
C PRO A 80 5.19 -12.84 8.00
N VAL A 81 4.92 -11.63 7.51
CA VAL A 81 3.86 -11.32 6.57
C VAL A 81 4.47 -10.55 5.40
N SER A 82 4.08 -10.87 4.18
CA SER A 82 4.51 -10.14 2.99
C SER A 82 3.40 -9.21 2.53
N ILE A 83 3.77 -7.96 2.25
CA ILE A 83 2.85 -6.90 1.87
C ILE A 83 3.21 -6.38 0.50
N ASP A 84 2.25 -6.38 -0.40
CA ASP A 84 2.35 -5.80 -1.74
C ASP A 84 1.69 -4.43 -1.76
N ILE A 85 2.48 -3.43 -2.17
CA ILE A 85 2.05 -2.02 -2.20
C ILE A 85 2.49 -1.39 -3.52
N THR A 86 1.64 -0.52 -4.04
CA THR A 86 1.97 0.39 -5.14
C THR A 86 1.99 1.83 -4.63
N VAL A 87 3.07 2.54 -4.92
CA VAL A 87 3.25 3.95 -4.55
C VAL A 87 3.42 4.77 -5.83
N GLN A 88 2.56 5.78 -6.02
CA GLN A 88 2.64 6.73 -7.13
C GLN A 88 3.10 8.09 -6.60
N TYR A 89 4.11 8.63 -7.20
CA TYR A 89 4.73 9.89 -6.78
C TYR A 89 5.38 10.59 -7.94
N ARG A 90 5.76 11.84 -7.74
CA ARG A 90 6.60 12.62 -8.66
C ARG A 90 7.55 13.51 -7.88
N LEU A 91 8.66 13.85 -8.52
CA LEU A 91 9.57 14.84 -8.00
C LEU A 91 8.92 16.23 -8.10
N ASN A 92 8.98 17.02 -7.03
CA ASN A 92 8.49 18.40 -7.07
C ASN A 92 9.43 19.25 -7.93
N GLU A 93 8.91 19.78 -9.03
CA GLU A 93 9.68 20.57 -9.99
C GLU A 93 10.33 21.80 -9.35
N ALA A 94 9.59 22.49 -8.49
CA ALA A 94 10.04 23.74 -7.87
C ALA A 94 11.24 23.52 -6.94
N THR A 95 11.35 22.38 -6.32
CA THR A 95 12.40 22.04 -5.33
C THR A 95 13.38 21.00 -5.83
N ALA A 96 13.27 20.57 -7.09
CA ALA A 96 14.12 19.55 -7.68
C ALA A 96 15.63 19.83 -7.52
N PRO A 97 16.15 21.05 -7.75
CA PRO A 97 17.56 21.34 -7.52
C PRO A 97 18.01 21.08 -6.09
N ASN A 98 17.20 21.49 -5.11
CA ASN A 98 17.49 21.27 -3.69
C ASN A 98 17.46 19.78 -3.33
N THR A 99 16.48 19.04 -3.88
CA THR A 99 16.36 17.61 -3.67
C THR A 99 17.58 16.86 -4.22
N ILE A 100 18.03 17.19 -5.43
CA ILE A 100 19.22 16.58 -6.02
C ILE A 100 20.49 16.98 -5.25
N ALA A 101 20.58 18.23 -4.79
CA ALA A 101 21.73 18.68 -3.98
C ALA A 101 21.82 17.92 -2.65
N GLU A 102 20.72 17.70 -1.98
CA GLU A 102 20.67 17.05 -0.68
C GLU A 102 20.69 15.52 -0.74
N TRP A 103 19.93 14.93 -1.65
CA TRP A 103 19.71 13.48 -1.73
C TRP A 103 20.44 12.80 -2.88
N GLY A 104 20.88 13.54 -3.89
CA GLY A 104 21.49 13.03 -5.11
C GLY A 104 20.47 12.47 -6.10
N PHE A 105 20.97 11.88 -7.18
CA PHE A 105 20.13 11.30 -8.24
C PHE A 105 19.39 10.01 -7.83
N LEU A 106 19.82 9.35 -6.74
CA LEU A 106 19.16 8.19 -6.14
C LEU A 106 18.19 8.59 -5.01
N TRP A 107 17.59 9.77 -5.12
CA TRP A 107 16.66 10.30 -4.11
C TRP A 107 15.46 9.38 -3.83
N GLU A 108 14.98 8.64 -4.81
CA GLU A 108 13.87 7.69 -4.67
C GLU A 108 14.19 6.62 -3.64
N ASP A 109 15.35 5.98 -3.74
CA ASP A 109 15.79 4.94 -2.81
C ASP A 109 16.10 5.48 -1.41
N LYS A 110 16.41 6.76 -1.31
CA LYS A 110 16.72 7.42 -0.03
C LYS A 110 15.50 8.05 0.65
N ILE A 111 14.54 8.53 -0.12
CA ILE A 111 13.35 9.21 0.40
C ILE A 111 12.18 8.24 0.50
N ILE A 112 11.79 7.58 -0.57
CA ILE A 112 10.55 6.79 -0.65
C ILE A 112 10.71 5.46 0.07
N ASP A 113 11.72 4.68 -0.29
CA ASP A 113 11.88 3.29 0.14
C ASP A 113 11.95 3.12 1.68
N PRO A 114 12.76 3.88 2.42
CA PRO A 114 12.83 3.76 3.86
C PRO A 114 11.51 4.12 4.54
N ARG A 115 10.83 5.17 4.07
CA ARG A 115 9.57 5.63 4.66
C ARG A 115 8.43 4.66 4.44
N VAL A 116 8.34 4.10 3.25
CA VAL A 116 7.36 3.03 2.95
C VAL A 116 7.60 1.84 3.87
N LYS A 117 8.83 1.36 3.97
CA LYS A 117 9.20 0.23 4.83
C LYS A 117 8.89 0.48 6.30
N ASP A 118 9.25 1.65 6.82
CA ASP A 118 9.04 1.99 8.23
C ASP A 118 7.56 2.11 8.58
N VAL A 119 6.76 2.76 7.74
CA VAL A 119 5.32 2.90 7.96
C VAL A 119 4.63 1.54 7.89
N VAL A 120 4.93 0.73 6.87
CA VAL A 120 4.33 -0.60 6.73
C VAL A 120 4.67 -1.46 7.94
N ARG A 121 5.94 -1.49 8.36
CA ARG A 121 6.38 -2.21 9.56
C ARG A 121 5.63 -1.76 10.81
N SER A 122 5.51 -0.45 11.01
CA SER A 122 4.83 0.14 12.16
C SER A 122 3.35 -0.19 12.18
N VAL A 123 2.67 -0.08 11.05
CA VAL A 123 1.22 -0.35 10.95
C VAL A 123 0.93 -1.83 11.12
N ILE A 124 1.61 -2.70 10.39
CA ILE A 124 1.37 -4.15 10.44
C ILE A 124 1.75 -4.72 11.81
N GLY A 125 2.79 -4.23 12.45
CA GLY A 125 3.21 -4.66 13.79
C GLY A 125 2.17 -4.44 14.90
N ASN A 126 1.12 -3.66 14.65
CA ASN A 126 0.02 -3.45 15.60
C ASN A 126 -1.12 -4.47 15.46
N TYR A 127 -1.08 -5.34 14.47
CA TYR A 127 -2.14 -6.30 14.16
C TYR A 127 -1.61 -7.73 14.21
N ALA A 128 -2.43 -8.68 14.63
CA ALA A 128 -2.16 -10.09 14.46
C ALA A 128 -2.46 -10.50 13.00
N ALA A 129 -1.72 -11.47 12.47
CA ALA A 129 -1.85 -11.91 11.08
C ALA A 129 -3.29 -12.29 10.70
N GLU A 130 -4.04 -12.91 11.63
CA GLU A 130 -5.45 -13.29 11.40
C GLU A 130 -6.40 -12.11 11.27
N GLU A 131 -6.03 -10.94 11.83
CA GLU A 131 -6.85 -9.73 11.76
C GLU A 131 -6.66 -8.94 10.47
N LEU A 132 -5.52 -9.13 9.80
CA LEU A 132 -5.13 -8.35 8.62
C LEU A 132 -6.16 -8.40 7.49
N PRO A 133 -6.74 -9.56 7.10
CA PRO A 133 -7.75 -9.60 6.04
C PRO A 133 -9.04 -8.85 6.40
N THR A 134 -9.46 -8.91 7.67
CA THR A 134 -10.72 -8.28 8.13
C THR A 134 -10.58 -6.77 8.32
N LYS A 135 -9.38 -6.29 8.60
CA LYS A 135 -9.07 -4.86 8.85
C LYS A 135 -8.34 -4.20 7.70
N ARG A 136 -8.38 -4.80 6.51
CA ARG A 136 -7.63 -4.38 5.33
C ARG A 136 -7.79 -2.89 5.00
N ASP A 137 -9.01 -2.39 4.97
CA ASP A 137 -9.30 -0.99 4.62
C ASP A 137 -8.71 -0.01 5.64
N LYS A 138 -8.82 -0.35 6.93
CA LYS A 138 -8.23 0.44 8.01
C LYS A 138 -6.71 0.46 7.93
N ILE A 139 -6.10 -0.67 7.62
CA ILE A 139 -4.65 -0.83 7.45
C ILE A 139 -4.18 -0.04 6.23
N ALA A 140 -4.88 -0.16 5.09
CA ALA A 140 -4.55 0.59 3.87
C ALA A 140 -4.57 2.09 4.10
N LYS A 141 -5.60 2.59 4.79
CA LYS A 141 -5.70 4.00 5.16
C LYS A 141 -4.57 4.44 6.10
N ALA A 142 -4.25 3.64 7.12
CA ALA A 142 -3.18 3.95 8.06
C ALA A 142 -1.80 3.99 7.38
N ILE A 143 -1.57 3.13 6.40
CA ILE A 143 -0.34 3.11 5.60
C ILE A 143 -0.27 4.36 4.71
N ASP A 144 -1.34 4.69 3.98
CA ASP A 144 -1.39 5.91 3.15
C ASP A 144 -1.16 7.17 3.99
N ASP A 145 -1.91 7.36 5.06
CA ASP A 145 -1.78 8.50 5.96
C ASP A 145 -0.37 8.59 6.57
N GLY A 146 0.21 7.45 6.96
CA GLY A 146 1.55 7.38 7.54
C GLY A 146 2.66 7.74 6.55
N ILE A 147 2.61 7.21 5.33
CA ILE A 147 3.60 7.53 4.28
C ILE A 147 3.49 9.00 3.89
N ARG A 148 2.27 9.48 3.67
CA ARG A 148 2.00 10.88 3.32
C ARG A 148 2.54 11.83 4.36
N LYS A 149 2.23 11.60 5.64
CA LYS A 149 2.74 12.41 6.75
C LYS A 149 4.27 12.42 6.83
N ASN A 150 4.92 11.29 6.62
CA ASN A 150 6.38 11.19 6.67
C ASN A 150 7.07 11.88 5.49
N ILE A 151 6.44 11.89 4.31
CA ILE A 151 6.96 12.59 3.13
C ILE A 151 6.72 14.10 3.23
N GLU A 152 5.52 14.51 3.64
CA GLU A 152 5.17 15.92 3.82
C GLU A 152 5.95 16.61 4.94
N ALA A 153 6.43 15.86 5.93
CA ALA A 153 7.28 16.37 7.00
C ALA A 153 8.72 16.71 6.55
N LEU A 154 9.11 16.31 5.34
CA LEU A 154 10.44 16.62 4.81
C LEU A 154 10.58 18.10 4.48
N PRO A 155 11.75 18.69 4.75
CA PRO A 155 12.02 20.07 4.34
C PRO A 155 11.98 20.19 2.82
N ASN A 156 11.53 21.35 2.33
CA ASN A 156 11.45 21.70 0.91
C ASN A 156 10.49 20.85 0.07
N SER A 157 9.62 20.04 0.69
CA SER A 157 8.62 19.22 -0.01
C SER A 157 9.17 18.55 -1.28
N PRO A 158 10.17 17.66 -1.17
CA PRO A 158 10.92 17.16 -2.34
C PRO A 158 10.07 16.30 -3.26
N VAL A 159 9.01 15.70 -2.76
CA VAL A 159 8.19 14.71 -3.47
C VAL A 159 6.70 15.01 -3.25
N ASP A 160 5.94 14.97 -4.34
CA ASP A 160 4.49 14.95 -4.31
C ASP A 160 4.03 13.48 -4.32
N LEU A 161 3.37 13.03 -3.24
CA LEU A 161 2.77 11.72 -3.16
C LEU A 161 1.37 11.74 -3.76
N LEU A 162 1.14 10.98 -4.82
CA LEU A 162 -0.12 10.97 -5.56
C LEU A 162 -1.07 9.91 -5.02
N ALA A 163 -0.62 8.67 -4.87
CA ALA A 163 -1.41 7.56 -4.39
C ALA A 163 -0.57 6.50 -3.69
N VAL A 164 -1.14 5.87 -2.68
CA VAL A 164 -0.60 4.66 -2.04
C VAL A 164 -1.72 3.62 -2.05
N GLN A 165 -1.45 2.44 -2.58
CA GLN A 165 -2.43 1.38 -2.71
C GLN A 165 -1.89 0.08 -2.10
N LEU A 166 -2.58 -0.43 -1.09
CA LEU A 166 -2.34 -1.76 -0.55
C LEU A 166 -2.92 -2.79 -1.53
N ARG A 167 -2.07 -3.56 -2.20
CA ARG A 167 -2.48 -4.55 -3.21
C ARG A 167 -2.85 -5.87 -2.58
N GLU A 168 -1.91 -6.50 -1.90
CA GLU A 168 -2.11 -7.82 -1.32
C GLU A 168 -1.42 -7.95 0.04
N ILE A 169 -2.00 -8.77 0.90
CA ILE A 169 -1.43 -9.21 2.17
C ILE A 169 -1.25 -10.72 2.07
N ILE A 170 -0.01 -11.16 1.99
CA ILE A 170 0.35 -12.57 1.81
C ILE A 170 0.71 -13.14 3.17
N LEU A 171 -0.15 -14.04 3.66
CA LEU A 171 0.01 -14.70 4.95
C LEU A 171 0.75 -16.02 4.82
N PRO A 172 1.51 -16.46 5.85
CA PRO A 172 2.06 -17.80 5.90
C PRO A 172 0.96 -18.87 5.77
N ALA A 173 1.26 -19.97 5.08
CA ALA A 173 0.27 -21.02 4.80
C ALA A 173 -0.43 -21.55 6.08
N LYS A 174 0.32 -21.73 7.16
CA LYS A 174 -0.23 -22.16 8.46
C LYS A 174 -1.26 -21.18 9.04
N VAL A 175 -1.03 -19.87 8.90
CA VAL A 175 -1.95 -18.84 9.39
C VAL A 175 -3.21 -18.84 8.53
N LYS A 176 -3.07 -18.95 7.22
CA LYS A 176 -4.19 -19.04 6.28
C LYS A 176 -5.08 -20.24 6.59
N GLU A 177 -4.48 -21.40 6.79
CA GLU A 177 -5.18 -22.63 7.17
C GLU A 177 -5.94 -22.48 8.52
N GLN A 178 -5.34 -21.84 9.51
CA GLN A 178 -6.01 -21.56 10.78
C GLN A 178 -7.22 -20.62 10.62
N ILE A 179 -7.09 -19.58 9.81
CA ILE A 179 -8.20 -18.65 9.51
C ILE A 179 -9.34 -19.42 8.84
N GLU A 180 -9.05 -20.26 7.86
CA GLU A 180 -10.05 -21.08 7.18
C GLU A 180 -10.77 -22.03 8.16
N ARG A 181 -10.04 -22.70 9.04
CA ARG A 181 -10.64 -23.58 10.07
C ARG A 181 -11.57 -22.81 11.02
N VAL A 182 -11.15 -21.64 11.48
CA VAL A 182 -11.99 -20.79 12.35
C VAL A 182 -13.24 -20.30 11.63
N GLN A 183 -13.13 -19.95 10.36
CA GLN A 183 -14.30 -19.54 9.56
C GLN A 183 -15.28 -20.68 9.35
N ILE A 184 -14.80 -21.88 9.02
CA ILE A 184 -15.63 -23.08 8.89
C ILE A 184 -16.36 -23.36 10.21
N ALA A 185 -15.63 -23.37 11.33
CA ALA A 185 -16.23 -23.61 12.65
C ALA A 185 -17.31 -22.56 13.01
N LYS A 186 -17.10 -21.29 12.68
CA LYS A 186 -18.11 -20.24 12.86
C LYS A 186 -19.36 -20.49 12.02
N GLN A 187 -19.18 -20.82 10.73
CA GLN A 187 -20.30 -21.12 9.83
C GLN A 187 -21.11 -22.33 10.31
N GLU A 188 -20.43 -23.38 10.78
CA GLU A 188 -21.10 -24.56 11.34
C GLU A 188 -21.87 -24.21 12.61
N ALA A 189 -21.29 -23.40 13.51
CA ALA A 189 -21.97 -22.94 14.72
C ALA A 189 -23.20 -22.07 14.41
N GLU A 190 -23.11 -21.17 13.45
CA GLU A 190 -24.25 -20.37 12.97
C GLU A 190 -25.33 -21.26 12.36
N ARG A 191 -24.96 -22.20 11.51
CA ARG A 191 -25.89 -23.14 10.91
C ARG A 191 -26.64 -23.95 12.00
N THR A 192 -25.92 -24.49 12.96
CA THR A 192 -26.50 -25.22 14.06
C THR A 192 -27.48 -24.34 14.88
N LYS A 193 -27.12 -23.08 15.10
CA LYS A 193 -28.00 -22.12 15.78
C LYS A 193 -29.31 -21.91 15.04
N TYR A 194 -29.22 -21.71 13.70
CA TYR A 194 -30.42 -21.57 12.84
C TYR A 194 -31.27 -22.86 12.82
N GLU A 195 -30.67 -24.03 12.80
CA GLU A 195 -31.37 -25.31 12.83
C GLU A 195 -32.12 -25.51 14.17
N VAL A 196 -31.47 -25.16 15.28
CA VAL A 196 -32.12 -25.20 16.62
C VAL A 196 -33.27 -24.21 16.71
N GLU A 197 -33.10 -23.00 16.22
CA GLU A 197 -34.15 -21.98 16.22
C GLU A 197 -35.36 -22.41 15.36
N ARG A 198 -35.07 -22.97 14.17
CA ARG A 198 -36.12 -23.53 13.30
C ARG A 198 -36.87 -24.68 13.95
N ALA A 199 -36.16 -25.61 14.61
CA ALA A 199 -36.77 -26.71 15.32
C ALA A 199 -37.66 -26.21 16.49
N ASN A 200 -37.23 -25.21 17.23
CA ASN A 200 -38.00 -24.56 18.26
C ASN A 200 -39.29 -23.91 17.71
N GLN A 201 -39.19 -23.20 16.57
CA GLN A 201 -40.34 -22.60 15.90
C GLN A 201 -41.35 -23.64 15.41
N GLU A 202 -40.87 -24.76 14.87
CA GLU A 202 -41.71 -25.89 14.46
C GLU A 202 -42.38 -26.56 15.64
N ALA A 203 -41.67 -26.73 16.76
CA ALA A 203 -42.25 -27.28 18.01
C ALA A 203 -43.35 -26.36 18.58
N LEU A 204 -43.11 -25.04 18.59
CA LEU A 204 -44.11 -24.05 19.01
C LEU A 204 -45.37 -24.07 18.13
N LYS A 205 -45.20 -24.18 16.80
CA LYS A 205 -46.32 -24.31 15.86
C LYS A 205 -47.12 -25.58 16.09
N LYS A 206 -46.45 -26.72 16.30
CA LYS A 206 -47.11 -28.00 16.59
C LYS A 206 -47.85 -27.94 17.93
N ALA A 207 -47.27 -27.34 18.97
CA ALA A 207 -47.93 -27.15 20.24
C ALA A 207 -49.16 -26.23 20.15
N ALA A 208 -49.07 -25.14 19.38
CA ALA A 208 -50.19 -24.24 19.14
C ALA A 208 -51.35 -24.93 18.36
N LEU A 209 -51.01 -25.71 17.33
CA LEU A 209 -52.00 -26.50 16.59
C LEU A 209 -52.67 -27.58 17.45
N ALA A 210 -51.90 -28.29 18.26
CA ALA A 210 -52.44 -29.30 19.19
C ALA A 210 -53.41 -28.67 20.22
N LYS A 211 -53.05 -27.48 20.73
CA LYS A 211 -53.90 -26.74 21.66
C LYS A 211 -55.17 -26.25 20.98
N GLY A 212 -55.09 -25.70 19.78
CA GLY A 212 -56.27 -25.29 19.01
C GLY A 212 -57.19 -26.43 18.64
N ASN A 213 -56.67 -27.61 18.31
CA ASN A 213 -57.46 -28.81 18.05
C ASN A 213 -58.12 -29.33 19.35
N ALA A 214 -57.45 -29.29 20.49
CA ALA A 214 -58.03 -29.69 21.79
C ALA A 214 -59.16 -28.77 22.22
N ASP A 215 -59.05 -27.47 21.94
CA ASP A 215 -60.12 -26.50 22.29
C ASP A 215 -61.31 -26.62 21.33
N ALA A 216 -61.09 -27.01 20.06
CA ALA A 216 -62.15 -27.25 19.09
C ALA A 216 -62.99 -28.53 19.37
N VAL A 217 -62.44 -29.52 20.07
CA VAL A 217 -63.16 -30.78 20.48
C VAL A 217 -64.00 -30.61 21.76
N LYS A 218 -63.81 -29.50 22.49
CA LYS A 218 -64.57 -29.21 23.72
C LYS A 218 -65.88 -28.43 23.51
N ILE A 219 -66.23 -28.12 22.27
CA ILE A 219 -67.51 -27.54 21.87
C ILE A 219 -68.42 -28.68 21.34
#